data_daaf239ae3bb0027ade69082c13b2892
#
_entry.id   daaf239ae3bb0027ade69082c13b2892
#
_cell.length_a   1.000
_cell.length_b   1.000
_cell.length_c   1.000
_cell.angle_alpha   90.00
_cell.angle_beta   90.00
_cell.angle_gamma   90.00
#
_symmetry.space_group_name_H-M   'P 1'
#
loop_
_entity.id
_entity.type
_entity.pdbx_description
1 polymer ?
#
loop_
_entity_poly.entity_id
_entity_poly.type
_entity_poly.pdbx_seq_one_letter_code
_entity_poly.pdbx_strand_id
1 'polypeptide(L)'
;MTTKNNQIEPLVIERTFNAPIAQVWKAITTPEEMKRWSFDIKEFKPDVGFEFQFYGEKDGVKYLHRCKVTEVIPGKKLAYSWRYEGYDGDSLVTFELFAEGDKTGLKLTHEGLESFPPMPDFARTNFVEGWTSLIGSSLKDFVEGSGASTR
;
A
#
# COMPACT_ATOMS: atom_id res chain seq x y z
N MET A 1 12.21 -19.68 21.91
CA MET A 1 12.19 -19.08 21.65
C MET A 1 12.28 -18.43 20.52
N THR A 2 12.94 -18.51 19.89
CA THR A 2 13.12 -17.83 18.65
C THR A 2 11.98 -17.96 17.68
N THR A 3 11.19 -18.98 17.84
CA THR A 3 10.09 -19.15 16.92
C THR A 3 9.13 -17.98 16.91
N LYS A 4 9.12 -17.23 17.98
CA LYS A 4 8.25 -16.11 17.99
C LYS A 4 8.63 -15.07 17.02
N ASN A 5 9.92 -14.97 16.71
CA ASN A 5 10.38 -13.95 15.79
C ASN A 5 9.83 -14.15 14.40
N ASN A 6 9.56 -15.38 14.04
CA ASN A 6 9.02 -15.64 12.72
C ASN A 6 7.63 -15.09 12.55
N GLN A 7 6.93 -14.90 13.64
CA GLN A 7 5.56 -14.43 13.57
C GLN A 7 5.45 -12.96 13.28
N ILE A 8 6.56 -12.24 13.43
CA ILE A 8 6.53 -10.81 13.22
C ILE A 8 7.29 -10.41 11.97
N GLU A 9 7.52 -11.35 11.08
CA GLU A 9 8.16 -11.01 9.82
C GLU A 9 7.25 -10.11 8.99
N PRO A 10 7.82 -9.10 8.35
CA PRO A 10 7.02 -8.21 7.51
C PRO A 10 6.38 -8.98 6.35
N LEU A 11 5.27 -8.48 5.91
CA LEU A 11 4.65 -8.96 4.69
C LEU A 11 5.36 -8.24 3.54
N VAL A 12 5.84 -8.99 2.55
CA VAL A 12 6.57 -8.40 1.43
C VAL A 12 5.96 -8.90 0.12
N ILE A 13 5.69 -7.97 -0.78
CA ILE A 13 5.20 -8.29 -2.12
C ILE A 13 6.05 -7.52 -3.11
N GLU A 14 6.60 -8.24 -4.09
CA GLU A 14 7.44 -7.63 -5.12
C GLU A 14 6.83 -7.89 -6.49
N ARG A 15 6.77 -6.84 -7.30
CA ARG A 15 6.21 -6.93 -8.65
C ARG A 15 6.99 -6.03 -9.58
N THR A 16 6.96 -6.34 -10.86
CA THR A 16 7.55 -5.49 -11.90
C THR A 16 6.42 -5.04 -12.82
N PHE A 17 6.37 -3.73 -13.07
CA PHE A 17 5.36 -3.14 -13.93
C PHE A 17 5.98 -2.66 -15.22
N ASN A 18 5.27 -2.84 -16.32
CA ASN A 18 5.70 -2.34 -17.61
C ASN A 18 5.26 -0.88 -17.75
N ALA A 19 5.87 -0.02 -16.95
CA ALA A 19 5.58 1.39 -16.90
C ALA A 19 6.78 2.10 -16.29
N PRO A 20 7.05 3.35 -16.69
CA PRO A 20 8.21 4.08 -16.16
C PRO A 20 7.99 4.47 -14.71
N ILE A 21 9.09 4.67 -14.01
CA ILE A 21 9.04 4.90 -12.56
C ILE A 21 8.25 6.16 -12.21
N ALA A 22 8.31 7.20 -13.03
CA ALA A 22 7.56 8.42 -12.77
C ALA A 22 6.06 8.17 -12.79
N GLN A 23 5.61 7.29 -13.66
CA GLN A 23 4.20 6.97 -13.78
C GLN A 23 3.71 6.17 -12.58
N VAL A 24 4.55 5.24 -12.12
CA VAL A 24 4.19 4.45 -10.93
C VAL A 24 4.19 5.34 -9.68
N TRP A 25 5.16 6.23 -9.57
CA TRP A 25 5.20 7.17 -8.45
C TRP A 25 3.95 8.03 -8.41
N LYS A 26 3.52 8.52 -9.58
CA LYS A 26 2.32 9.33 -9.65
C LYS A 26 1.10 8.53 -9.22
N ALA A 27 1.04 7.27 -9.59
CA ALA A 27 -0.11 6.42 -9.24
C ALA A 27 -0.23 6.22 -7.74
N ILE A 28 0.87 6.17 -7.02
CA ILE A 28 0.83 5.93 -5.57
C ILE A 28 0.84 7.19 -4.74
N THR A 29 0.90 8.38 -5.37
CA THR A 29 0.97 9.63 -4.62
C THR A 29 -0.07 10.67 -5.02
N THR A 30 -0.90 10.39 -6.02
CA THR A 30 -1.89 11.34 -6.52
C THR A 30 -3.29 10.82 -6.20
N PRO A 31 -4.11 11.57 -5.44
CA PRO A 31 -5.45 11.08 -5.05
C PRO A 31 -6.32 10.65 -6.21
N GLU A 32 -6.31 11.40 -7.32
CA GLU A 32 -7.13 11.05 -8.47
C GLU A 32 -6.73 9.70 -9.06
N GLU A 33 -5.47 9.32 -8.91
CA GLU A 33 -5.02 8.03 -9.42
C GLU A 33 -5.15 6.95 -8.36
N MET A 34 -4.87 7.29 -7.11
CA MET A 34 -4.97 6.31 -6.02
C MET A 34 -6.36 5.69 -5.93
N LYS A 35 -7.40 6.50 -6.09
CA LYS A 35 -8.75 5.98 -5.99
C LYS A 35 -9.14 5.07 -7.15
N ARG A 36 -8.35 5.09 -8.22
CA ARG A 36 -8.65 4.26 -9.39
C ARG A 36 -8.13 2.84 -9.23
N TRP A 37 -7.15 2.65 -8.38
CA TRP A 37 -6.62 1.31 -8.18
C TRP A 37 -6.70 0.86 -6.72
N SER A 38 -6.96 1.77 -5.79
CA SER A 38 -7.05 1.38 -4.38
C SER A 38 -8.30 1.96 -3.73
N PHE A 39 -8.15 2.83 -2.74
CA PHE A 39 -9.27 3.33 -1.96
C PHE A 39 -9.60 4.77 -2.33
N ASP A 40 -10.81 5.21 -1.95
CA ASP A 40 -11.26 6.58 -2.22
C ASP A 40 -10.62 7.52 -1.20
N ILE A 41 -9.38 7.88 -1.47
CA ILE A 41 -8.62 8.79 -0.62
C ILE A 41 -8.85 10.20 -1.13
N LYS A 42 -9.49 11.03 -0.30
CA LYS A 42 -9.88 12.37 -0.74
C LYS A 42 -8.71 13.31 -0.88
N GLU A 43 -7.76 13.24 0.04
CA GLU A 43 -6.60 14.12 0.03
C GLU A 43 -5.36 13.33 0.35
N PHE A 44 -4.30 13.60 -0.35
CA PHE A 44 -3.02 12.98 -0.08
C PHE A 44 -1.90 13.89 -0.58
N LYS A 45 -0.86 14.02 0.24
CA LYS A 45 0.37 14.71 -0.16
C LYS A 45 1.54 13.85 0.30
N PRO A 46 2.55 13.66 -0.54
CA PRO A 46 3.72 12.89 -0.16
C PRO A 46 4.70 13.75 0.67
N ASP A 47 4.21 14.21 1.82
CA ASP A 47 4.98 15.04 2.74
C ASP A 47 4.99 14.34 4.09
N VAL A 48 6.17 14.24 4.71
CA VAL A 48 6.29 13.62 6.03
C VAL A 48 5.40 14.38 7.01
N GLY A 49 4.59 13.63 7.75
CA GLY A 49 3.65 14.19 8.71
C GLY A 49 2.25 14.37 8.18
N PHE A 50 2.05 14.24 6.87
CA PHE A 50 0.71 14.39 6.31
C PHE A 50 -0.18 13.24 6.78
N GLU A 51 -1.37 13.55 7.26
CA GLU A 51 -2.32 12.55 7.72
C GLU A 51 -3.46 12.41 6.72
N PHE A 52 -3.86 11.19 6.47
CA PHE A 52 -4.98 10.92 5.57
C PHE A 52 -5.75 9.72 6.06
N GLN A 53 -6.97 9.56 5.55
CA GLN A 53 -7.83 8.47 5.98
C GLN A 53 -8.74 8.05 4.84
N PHE A 54 -9.23 6.83 4.93
CA PHE A 54 -10.15 6.29 3.95
C PHE A 54 -10.88 5.09 4.54
N TYR A 55 -12.02 4.74 3.93
CA TYR A 55 -12.77 3.56 4.35
C TYR A 55 -12.44 2.39 3.46
N GLY A 56 -12.22 1.24 4.08
CA GLY A 56 -12.17 -0.03 3.37
C GLY A 56 -13.29 -0.89 3.89
N GLU A 57 -13.87 -1.72 3.04
CA GLU A 57 -15.00 -2.55 3.43
C GLU A 57 -14.65 -4.01 3.31
N LYS A 58 -15.06 -4.81 4.29
CA LYS A 58 -14.90 -6.25 4.27
C LYS A 58 -16.15 -6.90 4.83
N ASP A 59 -16.79 -7.73 4.00
CA ASP A 59 -18.00 -8.47 4.39
C ASP A 59 -19.07 -7.55 4.98
N GLY A 60 -19.24 -6.37 4.37
CA GLY A 60 -20.26 -5.43 4.78
C GLY A 60 -19.86 -4.52 5.94
N VAL A 61 -18.68 -4.72 6.50
CA VAL A 61 -18.20 -3.89 7.60
C VAL A 61 -17.21 -2.88 7.06
N LYS A 62 -17.42 -1.60 7.38
CA LYS A 62 -16.53 -0.54 6.94
C LYS A 62 -15.50 -0.26 8.03
N TYR A 63 -14.26 -0.18 7.63
CA TYR A 63 -13.16 0.14 8.53
C TYR A 63 -12.54 1.45 8.12
N LEU A 64 -12.45 2.39 9.05
CA LEU A 64 -11.78 3.65 8.78
C LEU A 64 -10.29 3.47 9.01
N HIS A 65 -9.53 3.62 7.92
CA HIS A 65 -8.08 3.52 7.97
C HIS A 65 -7.51 4.91 8.24
N ARG A 66 -6.61 5.01 9.20
CA ARG A 66 -5.97 6.28 9.53
C ARG A 66 -4.47 6.13 9.33
N CYS A 67 -3.91 7.00 8.50
CA CYS A 67 -2.54 6.87 8.05
C CYS A 67 -1.79 8.19 8.21
N LYS A 68 -0.48 8.09 8.38
CA LYS A 68 0.37 9.26 8.49
C LYS A 68 1.67 8.99 7.75
N VAL A 69 2.04 9.88 6.86
CA VAL A 69 3.26 9.72 6.08
C VAL A 69 4.48 9.86 6.99
N THR A 70 5.37 8.88 6.95
CA THR A 70 6.55 8.86 7.79
C THR A 70 7.84 9.05 7.03
N GLU A 71 7.87 8.71 5.74
CA GLU A 71 9.09 8.84 4.96
C GLU A 71 8.76 9.05 3.49
N VAL A 72 9.48 9.96 2.84
CA VAL A 72 9.31 10.20 1.41
C VAL A 72 10.68 10.44 0.78
N ILE A 73 10.99 9.66 -0.25
CA ILE A 73 12.12 9.93 -1.13
C ILE A 73 11.49 10.01 -2.52
N PRO A 74 11.33 11.22 -3.05
CA PRO A 74 10.54 11.40 -4.28
C PRO A 74 10.97 10.46 -5.41
N GLY A 75 10.00 9.77 -5.98
CA GLY A 75 10.24 8.84 -7.06
C GLY A 75 10.80 7.50 -6.64
N LYS A 76 11.10 7.30 -5.34
CA LYS A 76 11.77 6.07 -4.90
C LYS A 76 11.13 5.40 -3.70
N LYS A 77 10.64 6.17 -2.74
CA LYS A 77 10.17 5.55 -1.50
C LYS A 77 9.07 6.35 -0.86
N LEU A 78 8.02 5.66 -0.42
CA LEU A 78 6.92 6.27 0.32
C LEU A 78 6.56 5.32 1.45
N ALA A 79 6.53 5.85 2.68
CA ALA A 79 6.11 5.05 3.82
C ALA A 79 5.08 5.82 4.63
N TYR A 80 4.08 5.09 5.15
CA TYR A 80 3.09 5.69 6.03
C TYR A 80 2.57 4.65 7.02
N SER A 81 2.13 5.14 8.17
CA SER A 81 1.54 4.28 9.17
C SER A 81 0.14 3.86 8.71
N TRP A 82 -0.34 2.76 9.26
CA TRP A 82 -1.62 2.16 8.85
C TRP A 82 -2.30 1.67 10.11
N ARG A 83 -3.38 2.34 10.50
CA ARG A 83 -4.12 2.03 11.70
C ARG A 83 -5.61 2.02 11.40
N TYR A 84 -6.38 1.42 12.29
CA TYR A 84 -7.84 1.38 12.16
C TYR A 84 -8.47 2.12 13.30
N GLU A 85 -9.43 2.98 12.99
CA GLU A 85 -10.17 3.71 14.02
C GLU A 85 -10.96 2.73 14.88
N GLY A 86 -10.81 2.84 16.20
CA GLY A 86 -11.56 1.98 17.10
C GLY A 86 -10.92 0.64 17.40
N TYR A 87 -9.73 0.37 16.84
CA TYR A 87 -9.02 -0.89 17.06
C TYR A 87 -7.59 -0.60 17.47
N ASP A 88 -7.06 -1.47 18.34
CA ASP A 88 -5.65 -1.36 18.72
C ASP A 88 -4.76 -1.76 17.57
N GLY A 89 -3.53 -1.29 17.63
CA GLY A 89 -2.54 -1.71 16.66
C GLY A 89 -2.02 -0.55 15.83
N ASP A 90 -0.83 -0.74 15.30
CA ASP A 90 -0.17 0.25 14.47
C ASP A 90 0.80 -0.50 13.57
N SER A 91 0.75 -0.18 12.29
CA SER A 91 1.61 -0.85 11.33
C SER A 91 2.22 0.18 10.39
N LEU A 92 3.17 -0.27 9.59
CA LEU A 92 3.88 0.60 8.66
C LEU A 92 3.88 -0.03 7.29
N VAL A 93 3.45 0.76 6.30
CA VAL A 93 3.45 0.34 4.91
C VAL A 93 4.54 1.11 4.19
N THR A 94 5.39 0.41 3.46
CA THR A 94 6.48 1.02 2.71
C THR A 94 6.43 0.59 1.26
N PHE A 95 6.45 1.59 0.36
CA PHE A 95 6.56 1.34 -1.07
C PHE A 95 7.96 1.75 -1.50
N GLU A 96 8.68 0.85 -2.17
CA GLU A 96 9.99 1.16 -2.72
C GLU A 96 9.96 0.88 -4.21
N LEU A 97 10.44 1.84 -5.00
CA LEU A 97 10.44 1.73 -6.46
C LEU A 97 11.86 1.65 -6.97
N PHE A 98 12.06 0.82 -7.98
CA PHE A 98 13.36 0.61 -8.58
C PHE A 98 13.24 0.72 -10.10
N ALA A 99 14.02 1.59 -10.69
CA ALA A 99 14.00 1.72 -12.15
C ALA A 99 14.70 0.50 -12.77
N GLU A 100 14.04 -0.10 -13.74
CA GLU A 100 14.59 -1.26 -14.46
C GLU A 100 14.41 -1.01 -15.96
N GLY A 101 15.22 -0.10 -16.51
CA GLY A 101 15.04 0.33 -17.88
C GLY A 101 13.73 1.08 -18.01
N ASP A 102 12.84 0.61 -18.88
CA ASP A 102 11.53 1.22 -19.09
C ASP A 102 10.50 0.70 -18.10
N LYS A 103 10.91 -0.23 -17.25
CA LYS A 103 10.00 -0.85 -16.30
C LYS A 103 10.32 -0.38 -14.90
N THR A 104 9.44 -0.74 -13.97
CA THR A 104 9.59 -0.35 -12.57
C THR A 104 9.38 -1.55 -11.68
N GLY A 105 10.36 -1.83 -10.83
CA GLY A 105 10.18 -2.80 -9.77
C GLY A 105 9.54 -2.10 -8.58
N LEU A 106 8.61 -2.77 -7.93
CA LEU A 106 7.97 -2.25 -6.72
C LEU A 106 8.06 -3.30 -5.63
N LYS A 107 8.54 -2.86 -4.47
CA LYS A 107 8.56 -3.71 -3.29
C LYS A 107 7.66 -3.07 -2.24
N LEU A 108 6.60 -3.77 -1.85
CA LEU A 108 5.72 -3.34 -0.78
C LEU A 108 6.07 -4.12 0.47
N THR A 109 6.27 -3.42 1.57
CA THR A 109 6.51 -4.03 2.87
C THR A 109 5.46 -3.53 3.85
N HIS A 110 4.79 -4.44 4.54
CA HIS A 110 3.81 -4.08 5.57
C HIS A 110 4.21 -4.77 6.85
N GLU A 111 4.66 -4.01 7.83
CA GLU A 111 5.14 -4.56 9.09
C GLU A 111 4.26 -4.11 10.24
N GLY A 112 4.29 -4.86 11.32
CA GLY A 112 3.48 -4.54 12.50
C GLY A 112 2.10 -5.16 12.48
N LEU A 113 1.85 -6.12 11.58
CA LEU A 113 0.52 -6.74 11.50
C LEU A 113 0.14 -7.45 12.78
N GLU A 114 1.12 -7.92 13.53
CA GLU A 114 0.87 -8.64 14.78
C GLU A 114 0.32 -7.71 15.86
N SER A 115 0.39 -6.40 15.67
CA SER A 115 -0.12 -5.45 16.66
C SER A 115 -1.64 -5.31 16.63
N PHE A 116 -2.28 -5.80 15.57
CA PHE A 116 -3.74 -5.71 15.46
C PHE A 116 -4.43 -6.79 16.27
N PRO A 117 -5.70 -6.57 16.64
CA PRO A 117 -6.44 -7.58 17.42
C PRO A 117 -6.49 -8.91 16.68
N PRO A 118 -6.53 -10.04 17.41
CA PRO A 118 -6.55 -11.36 16.77
C PRO A 118 -7.94 -11.68 16.22
N MET A 119 -8.39 -10.90 15.27
CA MET A 119 -9.69 -11.07 14.63
C MET A 119 -9.49 -11.55 13.20
N PRO A 120 -10.44 -12.32 12.65
CA PRO A 120 -10.29 -12.82 11.28
C PRO A 120 -10.04 -11.73 10.26
N ASP A 121 -10.68 -10.56 10.41
CA ASP A 121 -10.52 -9.48 9.45
C ASP A 121 -9.12 -8.89 9.46
N PHE A 122 -8.37 -9.07 10.55
CA PHE A 122 -7.01 -8.57 10.66
C PHE A 122 -5.98 -9.69 10.55
N ALA A 123 -6.39 -10.86 10.07
CA ALA A 123 -5.45 -11.95 9.89
C ALA A 123 -4.45 -11.64 8.79
N ARG A 124 -3.23 -12.11 8.95
CA ARG A 124 -2.18 -11.87 7.97
C ARG A 124 -2.60 -12.29 6.56
N THR A 125 -3.33 -13.40 6.44
CA THR A 125 -3.76 -13.87 5.13
C THR A 125 -4.63 -12.86 4.40
N ASN A 126 -5.45 -12.11 5.13
CA ASN A 126 -6.28 -11.08 4.51
C ASN A 126 -5.43 -9.96 3.94
N PHE A 127 -4.36 -9.59 4.64
CA PHE A 127 -3.45 -8.55 4.15
C PHE A 127 -2.68 -9.05 2.94
N VAL A 128 -2.25 -10.32 2.97
CA VAL A 128 -1.55 -10.90 1.82
C VAL A 128 -2.45 -10.88 0.59
N GLU A 129 -3.69 -11.34 0.74
CA GLU A 129 -4.63 -11.37 -0.38
C GLU A 129 -4.97 -9.97 -0.86
N GLY A 130 -5.20 -9.05 0.06
CA GLY A 130 -5.54 -7.68 -0.29
C GLY A 130 -4.41 -6.99 -1.05
N TRP A 131 -3.20 -7.07 -0.53
CA TRP A 131 -2.08 -6.43 -1.19
C TRP A 131 -1.74 -7.11 -2.52
N THR A 132 -1.85 -8.44 -2.57
CA THR A 132 -1.61 -9.15 -3.82
C THR A 132 -2.58 -8.68 -4.90
N SER A 133 -3.83 -8.49 -4.54
CA SER A 133 -4.84 -8.01 -5.47
C SER A 133 -4.59 -6.55 -5.86
N LEU A 134 -4.31 -5.69 -4.88
CA LEU A 134 -4.10 -4.27 -5.14
C LEU A 134 -2.86 -4.01 -5.96
N ILE A 135 -1.75 -4.64 -5.59
CA ILE A 135 -0.48 -4.39 -6.26
C ILE A 135 -0.35 -5.24 -7.53
N GLY A 136 -0.70 -6.51 -7.42
CA GLY A 136 -0.48 -7.47 -8.52
C GLY A 136 -1.52 -7.39 -9.62
N SER A 137 -2.68 -6.80 -9.35
CA SER A 137 -3.73 -6.70 -10.35
C SER A 137 -4.17 -5.25 -10.56
N SER A 138 -4.70 -4.60 -9.51
CA SER A 138 -5.28 -3.27 -9.68
C SER A 138 -4.25 -2.23 -10.09
N LEU A 139 -3.16 -2.12 -9.35
CA LEU A 139 -2.14 -1.14 -9.68
C LEU A 139 -1.45 -1.48 -10.98
N LYS A 140 -1.14 -2.77 -11.17
CA LYS A 140 -0.49 -3.22 -12.40
C LYS A 140 -1.35 -2.85 -13.61
N ASP A 141 -2.63 -3.19 -13.58
CA ASP A 141 -3.52 -2.90 -14.70
C ASP A 141 -3.66 -1.40 -14.90
N PHE A 142 -3.70 -0.64 -13.82
CA PHE A 142 -3.86 0.79 -13.94
C PHE A 142 -2.64 1.44 -14.61
N VAL A 143 -1.44 1.15 -14.13
CA VAL A 143 -0.25 1.81 -14.70
C VAL A 143 0.09 1.28 -16.09
N GLU A 144 -0.13 0.00 -16.35
CA GLU A 144 0.15 -0.57 -17.66
C GLU A 144 -0.97 -0.26 -18.63
N GLY A 145 -2.21 -0.34 -18.17
CA GLY A 145 -3.36 -0.04 -19.00
C GLY A 145 -3.45 1.44 -19.32
N SER A 146 -3.09 2.28 -18.34
CA SER A 146 -3.12 3.71 -18.55
C SER A 146 -2.18 4.11 -19.68
N GLY A 147 -0.99 3.50 -19.72
CA GLY A 147 -0.07 3.75 -20.80
C GLY A 147 -0.63 3.27 -22.12
N ALA A 148 -1.26 2.12 -22.11
CA ALA A 148 -1.82 1.55 -23.31
C ALA A 148 -3.01 2.35 -23.80
N SER A 149 -3.80 2.87 -22.88
CA SER A 149 -5.03 3.56 -23.27
C SER A 149 -4.78 4.92 -23.88
N THR A 150 -3.56 5.39 -23.86
CA THR A 150 -3.27 6.69 -24.45
C THR A 150 -3.15 6.63 -25.95
N ARG A 151 -3.14 5.46 -26.51
CA ARG A 151 -3.02 5.35 -27.94
C ARG A 151 -4.18 5.92 -28.71
#